data_ee05f4b7fbac9c35827fea0e1eaf1c0e
#
_entry.id   ee05f4b7fbac9c35827fea0e1eaf1c0e
#
_cell.length_a   1.000
_cell.length_b   1.000
_cell.length_c   1.000
_cell.angle_alpha   90.00
_cell.angle_beta   90.00
_cell.angle_gamma   90.00
#
_symmetry.space_group_name_H-M   'P 1'
#
loop_
_entity.id
_entity.type
_entity.pdbx_description
1 polymer ?
#
loop_
_entity_poly.entity_id
_entity_poly.type
_entity_poly.pdbx_seq_one_letter_code
_entity_poly.pdbx_strand_id
1 'polypeptide(L)'
;MSSELAPDTTPESETPELIEARALVKKFYDAFARLDVETMLACLHPEITFSDPLFPNLRQAQVFEMWRMLLASAARHPEDFKMFYELVFVEERKAQVHWQAHYRYGGQRKVHNKVLATLTFWDGKIVRHIDGFNFYTWGRQALGPLGLVLGWHAKFRASVQAAARKQLKVYMGRPDE
;
A
#
# COMPACT_ATOMS: atom_id res chain seq x y z
N MET A 1 -15.57 -48.77 -25.75
CA MET A 1 -14.48 -47.82 -26.09
C MET A 1 -15.04 -46.41 -25.91
N SER A 2 -14.90 -45.91 -24.71
CA SER A 2 -15.37 -44.54 -24.37
C SER A 2 -14.21 -43.58 -24.57
N SER A 3 -14.36 -42.67 -25.53
CA SER A 3 -13.43 -41.61 -25.81
C SER A 3 -13.64 -40.51 -24.74
N GLU A 4 -12.71 -40.41 -23.80
CA GLU A 4 -12.61 -39.36 -22.80
C GLU A 4 -12.05 -38.12 -23.50
N LEU A 5 -12.92 -37.13 -23.70
CA LEU A 5 -12.52 -35.81 -24.17
C LEU A 5 -11.73 -35.12 -23.05
N ALA A 6 -10.44 -34.90 -23.28
CA ALA A 6 -9.62 -34.01 -22.45
C ALA A 6 -10.22 -32.60 -22.49
N PRO A 7 -10.20 -31.86 -21.36
CA PRO A 7 -10.67 -30.46 -21.35
C PRO A 7 -9.76 -29.63 -22.24
N ASP A 8 -10.39 -28.93 -23.19
CA ASP A 8 -9.76 -27.90 -24.02
C ASP A 8 -9.32 -26.74 -23.14
N THR A 9 -8.05 -26.73 -22.76
CA THR A 9 -7.39 -25.60 -22.12
C THR A 9 -6.84 -24.65 -23.18
N THR A 10 -7.75 -24.04 -23.94
CA THR A 10 -7.41 -22.85 -24.71
C THR A 10 -7.06 -21.76 -23.68
N PRO A 11 -5.90 -21.08 -23.77
CA PRO A 11 -5.63 -19.95 -22.90
C PRO A 11 -6.71 -18.88 -23.16
N GLU A 12 -7.51 -18.59 -22.14
CA GLU A 12 -8.47 -17.48 -22.20
C GLU A 12 -7.68 -16.25 -22.65
N SER A 13 -8.06 -15.70 -23.81
CA SER A 13 -7.48 -14.44 -24.31
C SER A 13 -7.78 -13.38 -23.27
N GLU A 14 -6.73 -12.81 -22.63
CA GLU A 14 -6.88 -11.74 -21.64
C GLU A 14 -7.71 -10.60 -22.25
N THR A 15 -8.73 -10.17 -21.53
CA THR A 15 -9.55 -9.03 -21.95
C THR A 15 -8.71 -7.75 -21.94
N PRO A 16 -9.03 -6.74 -22.79
CA PRO A 16 -8.36 -5.45 -22.75
C PRO A 16 -8.37 -4.83 -21.33
N GLU A 17 -9.48 -4.94 -20.63
CA GLU A 17 -9.68 -4.44 -19.26
C GLU A 17 -8.75 -5.15 -18.26
N LEU A 18 -8.54 -6.44 -18.40
CA LEU A 18 -7.60 -7.20 -17.57
C LEU A 18 -6.14 -6.78 -17.83
N ILE A 19 -5.78 -6.56 -19.10
CA ILE A 19 -4.45 -6.07 -19.48
C ILE A 19 -4.21 -4.68 -18.87
N GLU A 20 -5.19 -3.78 -18.97
CA GLU A 20 -5.13 -2.43 -18.39
C GLU A 20 -5.01 -2.48 -16.85
N ALA A 21 -5.80 -3.32 -16.18
CA ALA A 21 -5.74 -3.51 -14.74
C ALA A 21 -4.35 -4.00 -14.30
N ARG A 22 -3.78 -4.97 -15.00
CA ARG A 22 -2.43 -5.48 -14.72
C ARG A 22 -1.35 -4.40 -14.93
N ALA A 23 -1.46 -3.63 -16.02
CA ALA A 23 -0.56 -2.53 -16.31
C ALA A 23 -0.63 -1.41 -15.25
N LEU A 24 -1.84 -1.09 -14.78
CA LEU A 24 -2.07 -0.11 -13.71
C LEU A 24 -1.41 -0.53 -12.40
N VAL A 25 -1.60 -1.80 -11.98
CA VAL A 25 -0.96 -2.33 -10.76
C VAL A 25 0.55 -2.28 -10.88
N LYS A 26 1.09 -2.74 -12.01
CA LYS A 26 2.53 -2.70 -12.26
C LYS A 26 3.07 -1.26 -12.21
N LYS A 27 2.42 -0.33 -12.87
CA LYS A 27 2.80 1.09 -12.87
C LYS A 27 2.84 1.67 -11.46
N PHE A 28 1.82 1.40 -10.64
CA PHE A 28 1.72 1.89 -9.26
C PHE A 28 2.86 1.35 -8.39
N TYR A 29 3.09 0.03 -8.37
CA TYR A 29 4.11 -0.56 -7.52
C TYR A 29 5.54 -0.34 -8.02
N ASP A 30 5.77 -0.27 -9.33
CA ASP A 30 7.07 0.13 -9.89
C ASP A 30 7.43 1.57 -9.51
N ALA A 31 6.44 2.48 -9.53
CA ALA A 31 6.63 3.86 -9.08
C ALA A 31 6.93 3.92 -7.56
N PHE A 32 6.20 3.14 -6.76
CA PHE A 32 6.44 3.02 -5.32
C PHE A 32 7.88 2.52 -5.04
N ALA A 33 8.32 1.49 -5.73
CA ALA A 33 9.67 0.93 -5.55
C ALA A 33 10.79 1.94 -5.85
N ARG A 34 10.53 2.91 -6.74
CA ARG A 34 11.48 3.98 -7.10
C ARG A 34 11.26 5.29 -6.33
N LEU A 35 10.33 5.33 -5.39
CA LEU A 35 9.91 6.55 -4.68
C LEU A 35 9.40 7.66 -5.61
N ASP A 36 8.87 7.27 -6.79
CA ASP A 36 8.27 8.18 -7.77
C ASP A 36 6.81 8.47 -7.38
N VAL A 37 6.65 9.43 -6.46
CA VAL A 37 5.35 9.74 -5.87
C VAL A 37 4.35 10.24 -6.90
N GLU A 38 4.76 11.05 -7.86
CA GLU A 38 3.82 11.66 -8.82
C GLU A 38 3.26 10.60 -9.78
N THR A 39 4.10 9.69 -10.30
CA THR A 39 3.63 8.56 -11.11
C THR A 39 2.71 7.64 -10.30
N MET A 40 3.02 7.39 -9.03
CA MET A 40 2.19 6.58 -8.13
C MET A 40 0.81 7.24 -7.91
N LEU A 41 0.79 8.54 -7.60
CA LEU A 41 -0.46 9.29 -7.37
C LEU A 41 -1.31 9.42 -8.64
N ALA A 42 -0.69 9.50 -9.82
CA ALA A 42 -1.41 9.50 -11.10
C ALA A 42 -2.21 8.21 -11.37
N CYS A 43 -1.88 7.10 -10.67
CA CYS A 43 -2.63 5.86 -10.73
C CYS A 43 -3.90 5.86 -9.84
N LEU A 44 -4.05 6.85 -8.94
CA LEU A 44 -5.16 6.91 -8.00
C LEU A 44 -6.34 7.71 -8.57
N HIS A 45 -7.55 7.23 -8.29
CA HIS A 45 -8.77 7.97 -8.60
C HIS A 45 -8.92 9.18 -7.67
N PRO A 46 -9.48 10.33 -8.10
CA PRO A 46 -9.73 11.48 -7.23
C PRO A 46 -10.56 11.15 -5.97
N GLU A 47 -11.49 10.19 -6.08
CA GLU A 47 -12.32 9.71 -4.97
C GLU A 47 -11.74 8.51 -4.23
N ILE A 48 -10.43 8.33 -4.31
CA ILE A 48 -9.71 7.22 -3.65
C ILE A 48 -10.04 7.12 -2.17
N THR A 49 -10.23 5.90 -1.68
CA THR A 49 -10.26 5.55 -0.26
C THR A 49 -9.10 4.64 0.08
N PHE A 50 -8.48 4.87 1.22
CA PHE A 50 -7.37 4.06 1.74
C PHE A 50 -7.63 3.63 3.18
N SER A 51 -7.23 2.41 3.51
CA SER A 51 -7.28 1.92 4.89
C SER A 51 -6.14 0.96 5.16
N ASP A 52 -5.45 1.17 6.28
CA ASP A 52 -4.49 0.24 6.86
C ASP A 52 -4.57 0.25 8.40
N PRO A 53 -3.79 -0.59 9.11
CA PRO A 53 -3.77 -0.60 10.56
C PRO A 53 -3.32 0.69 11.25
N LEU A 54 -2.66 1.63 10.54
CA LEU A 54 -2.21 2.95 11.05
C LEU A 54 -3.16 4.07 10.66
N PHE A 55 -3.66 4.03 9.43
CA PHE A 55 -4.53 5.04 8.83
C PHE A 55 -5.89 4.45 8.44
N PRO A 56 -6.77 4.12 9.39
CA PRO A 56 -8.10 3.65 9.04
C PRO A 56 -8.93 4.77 8.41
N ASN A 57 -9.52 4.46 7.22
CA ASN A 57 -10.51 5.30 6.53
C ASN A 57 -10.02 6.69 6.09
N LEU A 58 -8.87 6.78 5.41
CA LEU A 58 -8.48 8.00 4.69
C LEU A 58 -9.27 8.12 3.36
N ARG A 59 -9.47 9.37 2.91
CA ARG A 59 -10.22 9.66 1.68
C ARG A 59 -9.57 10.81 0.90
N GLN A 60 -9.65 10.71 -0.45
CA GLN A 60 -9.31 11.80 -1.37
C GLN A 60 -7.96 12.46 -1.05
N ALA A 61 -7.92 13.76 -0.84
CA ALA A 61 -6.70 14.52 -0.56
C ALA A 61 -5.87 13.94 0.59
N GLN A 62 -6.51 13.36 1.63
CA GLN A 62 -5.79 12.71 2.73
C GLN A 62 -4.93 11.53 2.24
N VAL A 63 -5.40 10.76 1.25
CA VAL A 63 -4.66 9.62 0.69
C VAL A 63 -3.47 10.12 -0.11
N PHE A 64 -3.65 11.15 -0.94
CA PHE A 64 -2.57 11.75 -1.72
C PHE A 64 -1.47 12.29 -0.81
N GLU A 65 -1.84 13.05 0.21
CA GLU A 65 -0.87 13.65 1.15
C GLU A 65 -0.22 12.60 2.07
N MET A 66 -0.93 11.55 2.44
CA MET A 66 -0.32 10.42 3.16
C MET A 66 0.80 9.77 2.32
N TRP A 67 0.57 9.48 1.05
CA TRP A 67 1.61 8.90 0.19
C TRP A 67 2.78 9.86 -0.02
N ARG A 68 2.52 11.17 -0.24
CA ARG A 68 3.59 12.18 -0.31
C ARG A 68 4.43 12.20 0.98
N MET A 69 3.79 12.22 2.12
CA MET A 69 4.46 12.23 3.43
C MET A 69 5.31 10.96 3.63
N LEU A 70 4.77 9.79 3.32
CA LEU A 70 5.48 8.52 3.52
C LEU A 70 6.68 8.38 2.58
N LEU A 71 6.50 8.69 1.29
CA LEU A 71 7.59 8.59 0.31
C LEU A 71 8.66 9.66 0.57
N ALA A 72 8.28 10.88 0.94
CA ALA A 72 9.24 11.91 1.35
C ALA A 72 10.03 11.48 2.60
N SER A 73 9.42 10.76 3.52
CA SER A 73 10.12 10.19 4.68
C SER A 73 11.10 9.09 4.26
N ALA A 74 10.72 8.20 3.36
CA ALA A 74 11.58 7.15 2.84
C ALA A 74 12.77 7.72 2.04
N ALA A 75 12.52 8.76 1.25
CA ALA A 75 13.54 9.43 0.42
C ALA A 75 14.64 10.12 1.23
N ARG A 76 14.48 10.33 2.55
CA ARG A 76 15.56 10.85 3.42
C ARG A 76 16.66 9.81 3.69
N HIS A 77 16.35 8.52 3.52
CA HIS A 77 17.28 7.40 3.72
C HIS A 77 17.12 6.39 2.57
N PRO A 78 17.41 6.79 1.32
CA PRO A 78 17.17 5.95 0.14
C PRO A 78 18.00 4.66 0.17
N GLU A 79 19.15 4.66 0.83
CA GLU A 79 20.01 3.50 1.02
C GLU A 79 19.37 2.39 1.86
N ASP A 80 18.43 2.74 2.75
CA ASP A 80 17.68 1.80 3.59
C ASP A 80 16.30 1.45 3.01
N PHE A 81 15.86 2.12 1.94
CA PHE A 81 14.58 1.84 1.29
C PHE A 81 14.75 0.74 0.25
N LYS A 82 13.98 -0.33 0.41
CA LYS A 82 13.83 -1.39 -0.60
C LYS A 82 12.40 -1.88 -0.58
N MET A 83 11.78 -1.94 -1.75
CA MET A 83 10.42 -2.45 -1.88
C MET A 83 10.35 -3.51 -2.98
N PHE A 84 9.62 -4.58 -2.69
CA PHE A 84 9.35 -5.69 -3.61
C PHE A 84 7.87 -5.99 -3.57
N TYR A 85 7.31 -6.44 -4.69
CA TYR A 85 5.91 -6.86 -4.75
C TYR A 85 5.73 -8.08 -5.66
N GLU A 86 4.65 -8.80 -5.41
CA GLU A 86 4.21 -9.95 -6.17
C GLU A 86 2.69 -9.87 -6.36
N LEU A 87 2.23 -10.07 -7.59
CA LEU A 87 0.80 -10.15 -7.89
C LEU A 87 0.27 -11.50 -7.42
N VAL A 88 -0.70 -11.48 -6.50
CA VAL A 88 -1.42 -12.68 -6.05
C VAL A 88 -2.48 -13.05 -7.08
N PHE A 89 -3.32 -12.06 -7.46
CA PHE A 89 -4.22 -12.15 -8.59
C PHE A 89 -4.57 -10.75 -9.13
N VAL A 90 -5.02 -10.70 -10.37
CA VAL A 90 -5.59 -9.51 -11.00
C VAL A 90 -6.82 -9.92 -11.79
N GLU A 91 -7.90 -9.23 -11.56
CA GLU A 91 -9.16 -9.26 -12.31
C GLU A 91 -9.43 -7.85 -12.87
N GLU A 92 -10.41 -7.70 -13.74
CA GLU A 92 -10.73 -6.43 -14.40
C GLU A 92 -11.00 -5.27 -13.42
N ARG A 93 -11.58 -5.56 -12.26
CA ARG A 93 -11.99 -4.55 -11.26
C ARG A 93 -11.29 -4.68 -9.92
N LYS A 94 -10.45 -5.69 -9.74
CA LYS A 94 -9.84 -5.99 -8.44
C LYS A 94 -8.48 -6.65 -8.59
N ALA A 95 -7.58 -6.37 -7.65
CA ALA A 95 -6.34 -7.10 -7.52
C ALA A 95 -5.97 -7.35 -6.06
N GLN A 96 -5.18 -8.39 -5.84
CA GLN A 96 -4.42 -8.56 -4.61
C GLN A 96 -2.93 -8.61 -4.92
N VAL A 97 -2.17 -7.94 -4.07
CA VAL A 97 -0.72 -7.80 -4.20
C VAL A 97 -0.08 -8.04 -2.84
N HIS A 98 0.85 -8.97 -2.79
CA HIS A 98 1.79 -9.02 -1.68
C HIS A 98 2.91 -8.01 -1.95
N TRP A 99 3.13 -7.09 -1.02
CA TRP A 99 4.30 -6.24 -1.08
C TRP A 99 5.03 -6.20 0.26
N GLN A 100 6.31 -5.93 0.22
CA GLN A 100 7.13 -5.78 1.40
C GLN A 100 8.11 -4.63 1.21
N ALA A 101 8.33 -3.88 2.28
CA ALA A 101 9.27 -2.78 2.25
C ALA A 101 10.18 -2.78 3.48
N HIS A 102 11.45 -2.47 3.22
CA HIS A 102 12.43 -2.08 4.22
C HIS A 102 12.54 -0.56 4.22
N TYR A 103 12.47 0.07 5.37
CA TYR A 103 12.57 1.52 5.49
C TYR A 103 12.94 1.94 6.92
N ARG A 104 13.28 3.23 7.12
CA ARG A 104 13.43 3.79 8.46
C ARG A 104 12.14 4.45 8.94
N TYR A 105 11.71 4.10 10.13
CA TYR A 105 10.62 4.76 10.83
C TYR A 105 11.17 5.79 11.83
N GLY A 106 10.66 7.02 11.79
CA GLY A 106 11.17 8.11 12.64
C GLY A 106 12.65 8.44 12.44
N GLY A 107 13.23 8.07 11.29
CA GLY A 107 14.65 8.29 10.95
C GLY A 107 15.64 7.36 11.65
N GLN A 108 15.22 6.56 12.63
CA GLN A 108 16.14 5.77 13.46
C GLN A 108 15.93 4.25 13.36
N ARG A 109 14.68 3.79 13.30
CA ARG A 109 14.37 2.37 13.43
C ARG A 109 14.15 1.72 12.09
N LYS A 110 14.89 0.66 11.81
CA LYS A 110 14.70 -0.18 10.62
C LYS A 110 13.45 -1.02 10.77
N VAL A 111 12.57 -0.95 9.79
CA VAL A 111 11.32 -1.70 9.72
C VAL A 111 11.33 -2.53 8.45
N HIS A 112 10.94 -3.80 8.57
CA HIS A 112 10.57 -4.66 7.46
C HIS A 112 9.08 -4.97 7.60
N ASN A 113 8.26 -4.34 6.77
CA ASN A 113 6.81 -4.55 6.75
C ASN A 113 6.42 -5.47 5.59
N LYS A 114 5.52 -6.42 5.87
CA LYS A 114 4.93 -7.32 4.88
C LYS A 114 3.43 -7.07 4.85
N VAL A 115 2.90 -6.84 3.67
CA VAL A 115 1.55 -6.35 3.46
C VAL A 115 0.83 -7.17 2.40
N LEU A 116 -0.44 -7.46 2.63
CA LEU A 116 -1.38 -7.90 1.61
C LEU A 116 -2.28 -6.73 1.25
N ALA A 117 -2.10 -6.19 0.06
CA ALA A 117 -2.93 -5.13 -0.50
C ALA A 117 -4.12 -5.70 -1.25
N THR A 118 -5.28 -5.07 -1.10
CA THR A 118 -6.45 -5.29 -1.95
C THR A 118 -6.79 -3.99 -2.64
N LEU A 119 -6.80 -4.01 -3.97
CA LEU A 119 -7.10 -2.87 -4.83
C LEU A 119 -8.44 -3.07 -5.51
N THR A 120 -9.19 -1.98 -5.70
CA THR A 120 -10.38 -1.93 -6.53
C THR A 120 -10.20 -0.84 -7.57
N PHE A 121 -10.58 -1.12 -8.81
CA PHE A 121 -10.40 -0.22 -9.95
C PHE A 121 -11.73 0.37 -10.42
N TRP A 122 -11.68 1.62 -10.83
CA TRP A 122 -12.76 2.35 -11.48
C TRP A 122 -12.18 3.39 -12.43
N ASP A 123 -12.72 3.48 -13.62
CA ASP A 123 -12.29 4.45 -14.64
C ASP A 123 -10.76 4.45 -14.89
N GLY A 124 -10.20 3.24 -15.03
CA GLY A 124 -8.76 3.05 -15.29
C GLY A 124 -7.83 3.46 -14.13
N LYS A 125 -8.38 3.63 -12.91
CA LYS A 125 -7.63 4.08 -11.73
C LYS A 125 -7.97 3.27 -10.48
N ILE A 126 -7.10 3.34 -9.47
CA ILE A 126 -7.33 2.72 -8.16
C ILE A 126 -8.28 3.62 -7.36
N VAL A 127 -9.50 3.15 -7.09
CA VAL A 127 -10.51 3.90 -6.32
C VAL A 127 -10.59 3.44 -4.86
N ARG A 128 -10.08 2.25 -4.55
CA ARG A 128 -9.98 1.73 -3.18
C ARG A 128 -8.69 0.96 -3.01
N HIS A 129 -7.97 1.24 -1.92
CA HIS A 129 -6.75 0.56 -1.53
C HIS A 129 -6.83 0.18 -0.05
N ILE A 130 -6.73 -1.11 0.23
CA ILE A 130 -6.71 -1.62 1.61
C ILE A 130 -5.43 -2.41 1.80
N ASP A 131 -4.61 -1.98 2.76
CA ASP A 131 -3.41 -2.67 3.17
C ASP A 131 -3.64 -3.42 4.49
N GLY A 132 -3.37 -4.70 4.48
CA GLY A 132 -3.41 -5.57 5.66
C GLY A 132 -2.01 -5.98 6.09
N PHE A 133 -1.60 -5.63 7.31
CA PHE A 133 -0.37 -6.12 7.94
C PHE A 133 -0.54 -6.33 9.43
N ASN A 134 0.38 -7.11 10.02
CA ASN A 134 0.35 -7.36 11.45
C ASN A 134 0.88 -6.14 12.23
N PHE A 135 -0.02 -5.39 12.87
CA PHE A 135 0.31 -4.19 13.63
C PHE A 135 1.32 -4.47 14.77
N TYR A 136 1.22 -5.61 15.45
CA TYR A 136 2.16 -5.96 16.52
C TYR A 136 3.58 -6.18 15.97
N THR A 137 3.70 -6.93 14.88
CA THR A 137 4.99 -7.18 14.22
C THR A 137 5.62 -5.88 13.72
N TRP A 138 4.82 -4.98 13.15
CA TRP A 138 5.25 -3.65 12.76
C TRP A 138 5.63 -2.81 13.99
N GLY A 139 4.77 -2.74 14.99
CA GLY A 139 4.92 -1.89 16.17
C GLY A 139 6.18 -2.19 16.98
N ARG A 140 6.53 -3.45 17.17
CA ARG A 140 7.78 -3.82 17.89
C ARG A 140 9.04 -3.36 17.15
N GLN A 141 9.02 -3.26 15.81
CA GLN A 141 10.12 -2.74 15.02
C GLN A 141 10.15 -1.20 15.04
N ALA A 142 9.01 -0.58 14.76
CA ALA A 142 8.87 0.86 14.60
C ALA A 142 8.94 1.61 15.95
N LEU A 143 8.36 1.05 17.02
CA LEU A 143 8.21 1.70 18.32
C LEU A 143 9.11 1.09 19.41
N GLY A 144 9.84 0.01 19.09
CA GLY A 144 10.79 -0.65 19.99
C GLY A 144 10.15 -1.23 21.24
N PRO A 145 10.75 -1.00 22.45
CA PRO A 145 10.24 -1.59 23.70
C PRO A 145 8.76 -1.30 23.97
N LEU A 146 8.27 -0.10 23.64
CA LEU A 146 6.86 0.24 23.78
C LEU A 146 5.97 -0.59 22.85
N GLY A 147 6.39 -0.79 21.60
CA GLY A 147 5.67 -1.64 20.66
C GLY A 147 5.71 -3.11 21.05
N LEU A 148 6.83 -3.58 21.64
CA LEU A 148 6.97 -4.95 22.14
C LEU A 148 6.02 -5.23 23.30
N VAL A 149 5.91 -4.31 24.27
CA VAL A 149 5.13 -4.52 25.51
C VAL A 149 3.66 -4.19 25.33
N LEU A 150 3.32 -3.15 24.54
CA LEU A 150 1.96 -2.63 24.42
C LEU A 150 1.32 -2.85 23.06
N GLY A 151 2.06 -3.32 22.05
CA GLY A 151 1.61 -3.38 20.64
C GLY A 151 0.39 -4.28 20.40
N TRP A 152 0.08 -5.21 21.31
CA TRP A 152 -1.13 -6.03 21.26
C TRP A 152 -2.36 -5.35 21.88
N HIS A 153 -2.17 -4.24 22.61
CA HIS A 153 -3.25 -3.59 23.36
C HIS A 153 -4.03 -2.60 22.48
N ALA A 154 -5.36 -2.70 22.42
CA ALA A 154 -6.22 -1.89 21.55
C ALA A 154 -6.10 -0.36 21.81
N LYS A 155 -5.99 0.06 23.07
CA LYS A 155 -5.82 1.48 23.43
C LYS A 155 -4.48 2.03 22.94
N PHE A 156 -3.42 1.22 22.99
CA PHE A 156 -2.12 1.62 22.46
C PHE A 156 -2.17 1.77 20.93
N ARG A 157 -2.80 0.83 20.22
CA ARG A 157 -3.03 0.97 18.78
C ARG A 157 -3.79 2.25 18.45
N ALA A 158 -4.87 2.55 19.18
CA ALA A 158 -5.64 3.78 18.99
C ALA A 158 -4.79 5.04 19.20
N SER A 159 -3.88 5.06 20.19
CA SER A 159 -2.97 6.19 20.42
C SER A 159 -1.96 6.37 19.28
N VAL A 160 -1.43 5.27 18.72
CA VAL A 160 -0.52 5.30 17.56
C VAL A 160 -1.25 5.79 16.31
N GLN A 161 -2.47 5.34 16.06
CA GLN A 161 -3.32 5.84 14.96
C GLN A 161 -3.61 7.33 15.11
N ALA A 162 -3.91 7.80 16.33
CA ALA A 162 -4.14 9.22 16.60
C ALA A 162 -2.88 10.06 16.32
N ALA A 163 -1.70 9.58 16.72
CA ALA A 163 -0.43 10.22 16.43
C ALA A 163 -0.13 10.28 14.92
N ALA A 164 -0.36 9.19 14.20
CA ALA A 164 -0.19 9.15 12.73
C ALA A 164 -1.12 10.14 12.02
N ARG A 165 -2.41 10.19 12.42
CA ARG A 165 -3.37 11.16 11.88
C ARG A 165 -2.99 12.61 12.20
N LYS A 166 -2.48 12.87 13.42
CA LYS A 166 -1.99 14.20 13.79
C LYS A 166 -0.80 14.62 12.92
N GLN A 167 0.13 13.71 12.68
CA GLN A 167 1.27 13.97 11.80
C GLN A 167 0.82 14.28 10.36
N LEU A 168 -0.13 13.51 9.81
CA LEU A 168 -0.70 13.79 8.51
C LEU A 168 -1.37 15.16 8.44
N LYS A 169 -2.17 15.53 9.43
CA LYS A 169 -2.79 16.86 9.51
C LYS A 169 -1.77 17.99 9.53
N VAL A 170 -0.68 17.83 10.28
CA VAL A 170 0.41 18.81 10.31
C VAL A 170 1.08 18.92 8.94
N TYR A 171 1.29 17.79 8.25
CA TYR A 171 1.85 17.76 6.92
C TYR A 171 0.95 18.48 5.90
N MET A 172 -0.35 18.22 5.92
CA MET A 172 -1.35 18.85 5.06
C MET A 172 -1.51 20.35 5.30
N GLY A 173 -1.24 20.83 6.51
CA GLY A 173 -1.31 22.25 6.87
C GLY A 173 -0.04 23.05 6.55
N ARG A 174 1.01 22.42 6.02
CA ARG A 174 2.19 23.14 5.54
C ARG A 174 1.90 23.70 4.15
N PRO A 175 2.15 25.02 3.92
CA PRO A 175 2.18 25.53 2.56
C PRO A 175 3.28 24.78 1.78
N ASP A 176 3.01 24.51 0.52
CA ASP A 176 3.97 23.86 -0.39
C ASP A 176 5.28 24.67 -0.36
N GLU A 177 6.35 24.03 0.14
CA GLU A 177 7.72 24.54 0.01
C GLU A 177 8.34 24.12 -1.30
#